data_f35cb256d56674475205f61f18bb1592
#
_entry.id   f35cb256d56674475205f61f18bb1592
#
_cell.length_a   1.000
_cell.length_b   1.000
_cell.length_c   1.000
_cell.angle_alpha   90.00
_cell.angle_beta   90.00
_cell.angle_gamma   90.00
#
_symmetry.space_group_name_H-M   'P 1'
#
loop_
_entity.id
_entity.type
_entity.pdbx_description
1 polymer ?
#
loop_
_entity_poly.entity_id
_entity_poly.type
_entity_poly.pdbx_seq_one_letter_code
_entity_poly.pdbx_strand_id
1 'polypeptide(L)'
;MYILGATKEPIQLVPIETEVVTDEITRSVAVRATVDPRRDAVNAAGLVARASRTFFEIGRREGKAALAEPQKGPPPTAFREADTGLLHVVYREVVIRFRHGTPEKKRRAILKQHGFEVREVNSFIKDQVIVYDPERKHSGEQLIEVANEWAEMEEVTFAAPNFISQFRRQLPPSIRSEEWHLRNAGTGGAKAAEDVNILEAWKVTRGKRSIVIAVLDDGVDIDHPNLKSRIRKNPDSMAKDKFGRDFFLPDDDPDHFNPRPKLFRDPFDQMAGNDIHGTCCAGVAAAAGKNGGSVGAAPGCRLLPVKVFHADDLASTSRVADAIRYAAANADILSCSWSGGSHPNIQLALADAGQIGRQGKGAAVFCAAGNDFGRPVGFPARDQNAIAVGASTDRATLADYSNVGAEISFVAPSSGGVRGIFTTDVSIPNRGFNVGRSDEGGVDGLHTNSFGGTSSATPLAAGVAALVLSVNPDLNRADLRDLLARTADKIGSGYDANGHSNRFGFGRINAGRAVQEALGIAKDAKTTPTPTKTSKKRTTKKASKKATKKATKKSRSKKRG
;
A
#
# COMPACT_ATOMS: atom_id res chain seq x y z
N MET A 1 0.55 19.11 25.19
CA MET A 1 0.82 18.31 26.42
C MET A 1 1.43 16.97 26.01
N TYR A 2 2.29 16.41 26.85
CA TYR A 2 2.97 15.14 26.57
C TYR A 2 2.81 14.20 27.75
N ILE A 3 2.72 12.90 27.48
CA ILE A 3 2.93 11.85 28.47
C ILE A 3 4.23 11.11 28.16
N LEU A 4 4.95 10.69 29.19
CA LEU A 4 6.12 9.84 29.00
C LEU A 4 5.66 8.39 28.85
N GLY A 5 5.91 7.80 27.68
CA GLY A 5 5.69 6.38 27.44
C GLY A 5 6.62 5.49 28.28
N ALA A 6 6.39 4.18 28.28
CA ALA A 6 7.25 3.21 28.99
C ALA A 6 8.72 3.23 28.52
N THR A 7 8.96 3.67 27.28
CA THR A 7 10.29 3.92 26.68
C THR A 7 10.81 5.33 26.94
N LYS A 8 10.09 6.17 27.69
CA LYS A 8 10.30 7.60 27.87
C LYS A 8 10.24 8.44 26.58
N GLU A 9 9.71 7.91 25.50
CA GLU A 9 9.37 8.68 24.31
C GLU A 9 8.08 9.48 24.56
N PRO A 10 8.07 10.79 24.27
CA PRO A 10 6.91 11.63 24.52
C PRO A 10 5.79 11.34 23.51
N ILE A 11 4.56 11.13 24.02
CA ILE A 11 3.34 11.07 23.20
C ILE A 11 2.65 12.41 23.29
N GLN A 12 2.49 13.10 22.17
CA GLN A 12 1.86 14.41 22.12
C GLN A 12 0.32 14.29 22.17
N LEU A 13 -0.28 14.98 23.13
CA LEU A 13 -1.74 15.05 23.31
C LEU A 13 -2.21 16.50 23.11
N VAL A 14 -3.29 16.67 22.35
CA VAL A 14 -3.95 17.95 22.13
C VAL A 14 -5.29 17.93 22.85
N PRO A 15 -5.53 18.84 23.81
CA PRO A 15 -6.83 18.97 24.48
C PRO A 15 -7.93 19.28 23.46
N ILE A 16 -9.12 18.75 23.67
CA ILE A 16 -10.30 19.10 22.87
C ILE A 16 -11.42 19.56 23.78
N GLU A 17 -12.13 20.61 23.37
CA GLU A 17 -13.33 21.05 24.05
C GLU A 17 -14.46 20.05 23.78
N THR A 18 -14.85 19.32 24.81
CA THR A 18 -15.89 18.30 24.73
C THR A 18 -16.69 18.24 26.02
N GLU A 19 -17.97 17.94 25.90
CA GLU A 19 -18.74 17.49 27.04
C GLU A 19 -18.49 15.99 27.25
N VAL A 20 -17.88 15.63 28.37
CA VAL A 20 -17.61 14.24 28.72
C VAL A 20 -18.61 13.81 29.80
N VAL A 21 -19.42 12.82 29.48
CA VAL A 21 -20.36 12.21 30.43
C VAL A 21 -19.81 10.85 30.82
N THR A 22 -19.64 10.65 32.15
CA THR A 22 -19.13 9.37 32.68
C THR A 22 -20.25 8.61 33.39
N ASP A 23 -20.31 7.31 33.19
CA ASP A 23 -21.08 6.37 33.97
C ASP A 23 -20.12 5.58 34.88
N GLU A 24 -20.19 5.84 36.18
CA GLU A 24 -19.30 5.22 37.18
C GLU A 24 -19.60 3.73 37.41
N ILE A 25 -20.83 3.30 37.14
CA ILE A 25 -21.25 1.91 37.38
C ILE A 25 -20.70 1.00 36.29
N THR A 26 -20.79 1.44 35.04
CA THR A 26 -20.34 0.68 33.89
C THR A 26 -18.91 0.99 33.48
N ARG A 27 -18.26 1.99 34.11
CA ARG A 27 -16.96 2.57 33.66
C ARG A 27 -16.98 3.02 32.20
N SER A 28 -18.14 3.43 31.70
CA SER A 28 -18.30 3.93 30.35
C SER A 28 -18.22 5.45 30.31
N VAL A 29 -17.73 5.97 29.20
CA VAL A 29 -17.60 7.40 28.95
C VAL A 29 -18.25 7.74 27.62
N ALA A 30 -19.17 8.70 27.63
CA ALA A 30 -19.70 9.30 26.42
C ALA A 30 -19.07 10.69 26.23
N VAL A 31 -18.51 10.93 25.06
CA VAL A 31 -17.90 12.21 24.70
C VAL A 31 -18.82 12.90 23.68
N ARG A 32 -19.31 14.08 24.04
CA ARG A 32 -20.05 14.96 23.13
C ARG A 32 -19.14 16.11 22.73
N ALA A 33 -18.76 16.18 21.47
CA ALA A 33 -18.03 17.32 20.95
C ALA A 33 -19.00 18.51 20.82
N THR A 34 -18.65 19.67 21.41
CA THR A 34 -19.28 20.93 21.08
C THR A 34 -18.73 21.36 19.72
N VAL A 35 -19.54 21.18 18.68
CA VAL A 35 -19.16 21.51 17.31
C VAL A 35 -19.37 23.00 17.09
N ASP A 36 -18.33 23.74 16.72
CA ASP A 36 -18.49 25.04 16.05
C ASP A 36 -19.03 24.77 14.63
N PRO A 37 -20.30 25.17 14.34
CA PRO A 37 -20.93 24.83 13.06
C PRO A 37 -20.24 25.43 11.82
N ARG A 38 -19.21 26.26 11.98
CA ARG A 38 -18.55 26.99 10.89
C ARG A 38 -17.17 26.45 10.51
N ARG A 39 -16.55 25.56 11.29
CA ARG A 39 -15.20 25.06 11.03
C ARG A 39 -15.06 23.57 10.78
N ASP A 40 -15.96 22.71 11.32
CA ASP A 40 -15.75 21.26 11.36
C ASP A 40 -16.98 20.39 11.01
N ALA A 41 -17.92 20.92 10.26
CA ALA A 41 -19.25 20.29 10.05
C ALA A 41 -19.23 18.89 9.43
N VAL A 42 -18.19 18.48 8.72
CA VAL A 42 -18.15 17.19 7.99
C VAL A 42 -17.45 16.08 8.78
N ASN A 43 -16.38 16.40 9.51
CA ASN A 43 -15.60 15.37 10.22
C ASN A 43 -16.12 15.04 11.62
N ALA A 44 -16.62 16.03 12.35
CA ALA A 44 -17.11 15.83 13.71
C ALA A 44 -18.46 15.11 13.75
N ALA A 45 -19.40 15.44 12.87
CA ALA A 45 -20.73 14.79 12.83
C ALA A 45 -20.64 13.29 12.48
N GLY A 46 -19.72 12.90 11.61
CA GLY A 46 -19.50 11.48 11.26
C GLY A 46 -18.86 10.67 12.40
N LEU A 47 -17.96 11.27 13.18
CA LEU A 47 -17.30 10.60 14.31
C LEU A 47 -18.23 10.52 15.55
N VAL A 48 -18.96 11.59 15.86
CA VAL A 48 -19.94 11.62 16.97
C VAL A 48 -21.10 10.68 16.69
N ALA A 49 -21.61 10.61 15.46
CA ALA A 49 -22.68 9.68 15.09
C ALA A 49 -22.24 8.20 15.16
N ARG A 50 -20.99 7.89 14.89
CA ARG A 50 -20.44 6.51 15.03
C ARG A 50 -20.12 6.16 16.48
N ALA A 51 -19.51 7.05 17.22
CA ALA A 51 -19.25 6.83 18.65
C ALA A 51 -20.56 6.70 19.44
N SER A 52 -21.53 7.59 19.24
CA SER A 52 -22.82 7.50 19.90
C SER A 52 -23.65 6.27 19.53
N ARG A 53 -23.57 5.76 18.30
CA ARG A 53 -24.24 4.49 17.95
C ARG A 53 -23.67 3.28 18.69
N THR A 54 -22.37 3.19 18.83
CA THR A 54 -21.72 2.07 19.53
C THR A 54 -22.01 2.11 21.04
N PHE A 55 -22.03 3.29 21.65
CA PHE A 55 -22.35 3.44 23.08
C PHE A 55 -23.86 3.33 23.37
N PHE A 56 -24.73 3.76 22.46
CA PHE A 56 -26.19 3.58 22.60
C PHE A 56 -26.63 2.11 22.48
N GLU A 57 -25.95 1.27 21.71
CA GLU A 57 -26.25 -0.17 21.63
C GLU A 57 -25.82 -0.93 22.87
N ILE A 58 -24.75 -0.53 23.56
CA ILE A 58 -24.35 -1.12 24.84
C ILE A 58 -25.33 -0.71 25.96
N GLY A 59 -25.72 0.57 26.01
CA GLY A 59 -26.69 1.06 27.01
C GLY A 59 -28.13 0.58 26.82
N ARG A 60 -28.53 0.14 25.61
CA ARG A 60 -29.86 -0.39 25.34
C ARG A 60 -30.09 -1.82 25.85
N ARG A 61 -29.03 -2.57 26.11
CA ARG A 61 -29.14 -3.95 26.65
C ARG A 61 -29.40 -4.00 28.16
N GLU A 62 -29.09 -2.92 28.88
CA GLU A 62 -29.29 -2.86 30.35
C GLU A 62 -30.09 -1.62 30.73
N GLY A 63 -31.36 -1.63 30.52
CA GLY A 63 -32.32 -0.57 30.70
C GLY A 63 -32.04 0.46 31.80
N LYS A 64 -32.19 1.76 31.45
CA LYS A 64 -32.17 3.02 32.16
C LYS A 64 -30.80 3.68 32.33
N ALA A 65 -30.51 4.61 31.41
CA ALA A 65 -29.54 5.68 31.68
C ALA A 65 -30.14 6.62 32.77
N ALA A 66 -29.67 6.52 33.98
CA ALA A 66 -29.89 7.56 34.98
C ALA A 66 -28.96 8.72 34.61
N LEU A 67 -29.54 9.91 34.41
CA LEU A 67 -28.79 11.16 34.34
C LEU A 67 -28.14 11.35 35.72
N ALA A 68 -26.82 11.18 35.77
CA ALA A 68 -26.07 11.38 37.01
C ALA A 68 -26.14 12.85 37.45
N GLU A 69 -26.31 13.10 38.77
CA GLU A 69 -26.22 14.44 39.32
C GLU A 69 -24.87 15.08 39.00
N PRO A 70 -24.79 16.44 38.92
CA PRO A 70 -23.53 17.13 38.66
C PRO A 70 -22.49 16.76 39.72
N GLN A 71 -21.44 16.06 39.31
CA GLN A 71 -20.40 15.57 40.20
C GLN A 71 -19.50 16.72 40.66
N LYS A 72 -19.15 16.75 41.97
CA LYS A 72 -18.18 17.71 42.49
C LYS A 72 -16.78 17.43 41.93
N GLY A 73 -16.08 18.47 41.51
CA GLY A 73 -14.71 18.39 40.97
C GLY A 73 -14.60 18.65 39.47
N PRO A 74 -13.38 18.72 38.91
CA PRO A 74 -13.17 18.95 37.50
C PRO A 74 -13.74 17.81 36.65
N PRO A 75 -14.31 18.13 35.48
CA PRO A 75 -14.84 17.13 34.57
C PRO A 75 -13.69 16.28 33.98
N PRO A 76 -14.01 15.08 33.45
CA PRO A 76 -13.04 14.32 32.68
C PRO A 76 -12.54 15.13 31.50
N THR A 77 -11.23 15.04 31.22
CA THR A 77 -10.61 15.77 30.07
C THR A 77 -10.37 14.83 28.91
N ALA A 78 -10.75 15.26 27.71
CA ALA A 78 -10.52 14.52 26.48
C ALA A 78 -9.33 15.09 25.71
N PHE A 79 -8.54 14.21 25.13
CA PHE A 79 -7.35 14.52 24.35
C PHE A 79 -7.38 13.77 23.03
N ARG A 80 -6.73 14.33 22.04
CA ARG A 80 -6.47 13.68 20.76
C ARG A 80 -4.97 13.47 20.61
N GLU A 81 -4.55 12.26 20.31
CA GLU A 81 -3.17 11.96 19.99
C GLU A 81 -2.81 12.61 18.64
N ALA A 82 -1.72 13.40 18.61
CA ALA A 82 -1.38 14.23 17.45
C ALA A 82 -1.13 13.40 16.17
N ASP A 83 -0.44 12.27 16.29
CA ASP A 83 -0.04 11.43 15.15
C ASP A 83 -1.16 10.54 14.62
N THR A 84 -2.01 10.02 15.48
CA THR A 84 -3.03 9.02 15.12
C THR A 84 -4.44 9.60 15.07
N GLY A 85 -4.66 10.76 15.68
CA GLY A 85 -5.95 11.37 15.89
C GLY A 85 -6.89 10.57 16.80
N LEU A 86 -6.40 9.56 17.53
CA LEU A 86 -7.19 8.75 18.46
C LEU A 86 -7.60 9.55 19.69
N LEU A 87 -8.80 9.24 20.21
CA LEU A 87 -9.36 9.89 21.37
C LEU A 87 -8.92 9.16 22.64
N HIS A 88 -8.48 9.94 23.63
CA HIS A 88 -8.15 9.50 24.98
C HIS A 88 -8.89 10.36 25.98
N VAL A 89 -9.54 9.73 26.95
CA VAL A 89 -10.21 10.44 28.06
C VAL A 89 -9.49 10.10 29.35
N VAL A 90 -9.16 11.12 30.12
CA VAL A 90 -8.53 11.01 31.44
C VAL A 90 -9.54 11.34 32.49
N TYR A 91 -9.68 10.44 33.48
CA TYR A 91 -10.56 10.64 34.58
C TYR A 91 -10.03 10.00 35.86
N ARG A 92 -9.54 10.82 36.77
CA ARG A 92 -9.12 10.57 38.16
C ARG A 92 -8.27 9.33 38.48
N GLU A 93 -7.81 8.58 37.52
CA GLU A 93 -7.01 7.38 37.75
C GLU A 93 -5.63 7.48 37.09
N VAL A 94 -4.63 6.94 37.79
CA VAL A 94 -3.26 6.79 37.30
C VAL A 94 -2.81 5.35 37.51
N VAL A 95 -2.15 4.76 36.53
CA VAL A 95 -1.43 3.49 36.65
C VAL A 95 0.00 3.81 37.06
N ILE A 96 0.48 3.26 38.16
CA ILE A 96 1.85 3.42 38.63
C ILE A 96 2.48 2.05 38.87
N ARG A 97 3.73 1.86 38.40
CA ARG A 97 4.54 0.68 38.72
C ARG A 97 5.78 1.12 39.47
N PHE A 98 5.88 0.64 40.71
CA PHE A 98 7.06 0.87 41.51
C PHE A 98 8.22 -0.04 41.12
N ARG A 99 9.44 0.40 41.38
CA ARG A 99 10.64 -0.43 41.25
C ARG A 99 10.55 -1.60 42.24
N HIS A 100 10.94 -2.76 41.80
CA HIS A 100 10.95 -3.94 42.66
C HIS A 100 11.81 -3.68 43.94
N GLY A 101 11.27 -4.02 45.10
CA GLY A 101 11.92 -3.77 46.40
C GLY A 101 11.66 -2.40 47.01
N THR A 102 10.94 -1.48 46.36
CA THR A 102 10.54 -0.20 46.98
C THR A 102 9.69 -0.48 48.23
N PRO A 103 10.11 0.01 49.44
CA PRO A 103 9.39 -0.24 50.68
C PRO A 103 7.97 0.32 50.64
N GLU A 104 7.02 -0.41 51.23
CA GLU A 104 5.61 -0.03 51.25
C GLU A 104 5.38 1.36 51.87
N LYS A 105 6.11 1.70 52.94
CA LYS A 105 6.06 3.03 53.57
C LYS A 105 6.39 4.14 52.57
N LYS A 106 7.37 3.91 51.66
CA LYS A 106 7.80 4.87 50.63
C LYS A 106 6.77 4.97 49.51
N ARG A 107 6.21 3.84 49.05
CA ARG A 107 5.10 3.82 48.10
C ARG A 107 3.92 4.64 48.56
N ARG A 108 3.47 4.43 49.82
CA ARG A 108 2.38 5.21 50.43
C ARG A 108 2.70 6.70 50.57
N ALA A 109 3.95 7.05 50.88
CA ALA A 109 4.36 8.46 50.95
C ALA A 109 4.25 9.16 49.59
N ILE A 110 4.70 8.52 48.49
CA ILE A 110 4.59 9.05 47.14
C ILE A 110 3.11 9.30 46.78
N LEU A 111 2.24 8.33 46.98
CA LEU A 111 0.82 8.47 46.66
C LEU A 111 0.15 9.56 47.51
N LYS A 112 0.46 9.63 48.80
CA LYS A 112 -0.13 10.59 49.72
C LYS A 112 0.28 12.03 49.43
N GLN A 113 1.45 12.26 48.85
CA GLN A 113 1.92 13.59 48.46
C GLN A 113 0.92 14.30 47.54
N HIS A 114 0.27 13.58 46.64
CA HIS A 114 -0.74 14.09 45.73
C HIS A 114 -2.18 13.70 46.09
N GLY A 115 -2.39 13.07 47.27
CA GLY A 115 -3.71 12.71 47.75
C GLY A 115 -4.35 11.50 47.08
N PHE A 116 -3.55 10.61 46.49
CA PHE A 116 -4.05 9.41 45.82
C PHE A 116 -4.15 8.21 46.75
N GLU A 117 -5.15 7.38 46.49
CA GLU A 117 -5.37 6.10 47.16
C GLU A 117 -5.28 4.94 46.16
N VAL A 118 -4.87 3.77 46.65
CA VAL A 118 -4.83 2.55 45.85
C VAL A 118 -6.26 2.04 45.64
N ARG A 119 -6.65 1.91 44.38
CA ARG A 119 -7.92 1.33 43.96
C ARG A 119 -7.80 -0.17 43.66
N GLU A 120 -6.76 -0.54 42.95
CA GLU A 120 -6.58 -1.93 42.45
C GLU A 120 -5.09 -2.28 42.41
N VAL A 121 -4.75 -3.49 42.82
CA VAL A 121 -3.42 -4.07 42.65
C VAL A 121 -3.46 -4.98 41.43
N ASN A 122 -2.49 -4.82 40.52
CA ASN A 122 -2.44 -5.64 39.33
C ASN A 122 -2.18 -7.12 39.67
N SER A 123 -3.05 -8.02 39.19
CA SER A 123 -2.97 -9.44 39.53
C SER A 123 -1.77 -10.16 38.83
N PHE A 124 -1.24 -9.60 37.76
CA PHE A 124 -0.13 -10.16 36.99
C PHE A 124 1.22 -9.54 37.32
N ILE A 125 1.21 -8.27 37.77
CA ILE A 125 2.43 -7.49 38.04
C ILE A 125 2.35 -6.93 39.46
N LYS A 126 3.01 -7.60 40.39
CA LYS A 126 2.91 -7.34 41.85
C LYS A 126 3.23 -5.90 42.28
N ASP A 127 4.11 -5.21 41.56
CA ASP A 127 4.54 -3.86 41.90
C ASP A 127 3.75 -2.76 41.14
N GLN A 128 2.69 -3.13 40.38
CA GLN A 128 1.84 -2.22 39.64
C GLN A 128 0.46 -2.08 40.32
N VAL A 129 0.05 -0.83 40.50
CA VAL A 129 -1.26 -0.51 41.06
C VAL A 129 -1.98 0.54 40.20
N ILE A 130 -3.31 0.52 40.23
CA ILE A 130 -4.14 1.63 39.79
C ILE A 130 -4.48 2.44 41.05
N VAL A 131 -4.19 3.72 40.99
CA VAL A 131 -4.50 4.69 42.07
C VAL A 131 -5.52 5.70 41.56
N TYR A 132 -6.29 6.26 42.44
CA TYR A 132 -7.33 7.21 42.10
C TYR A 132 -7.31 8.43 43.05
N ASP A 133 -7.82 9.56 42.54
CA ASP A 133 -8.06 10.77 43.31
C ASP A 133 -9.46 10.71 43.96
N PRO A 134 -9.57 10.40 45.27
CA PRO A 134 -10.85 10.24 45.96
C PRO A 134 -11.61 11.55 46.07
N GLU A 135 -10.89 12.67 46.19
CA GLU A 135 -11.46 13.99 46.39
C GLU A 135 -11.75 14.74 45.08
N ARG A 136 -11.38 14.15 43.93
CA ARG A 136 -11.58 14.74 42.60
C ARG A 136 -11.00 16.14 42.48
N LYS A 137 -9.78 16.35 42.94
CA LYS A 137 -9.10 17.63 42.93
C LYS A 137 -8.37 17.93 41.61
N HIS A 138 -7.95 16.87 40.89
CA HIS A 138 -7.11 16.99 39.70
C HIS A 138 -7.93 16.99 38.42
N SER A 139 -7.67 17.95 37.53
CA SER A 139 -8.11 17.89 36.12
C SER A 139 -7.35 16.81 35.34
N GLY A 140 -7.78 16.50 34.10
CA GLY A 140 -7.07 15.54 33.27
C GLY A 140 -5.64 15.97 32.96
N GLU A 141 -5.39 17.27 32.76
CA GLU A 141 -4.06 17.84 32.58
C GLU A 141 -3.17 17.62 33.81
N GLN A 142 -3.71 17.93 35.00
CA GLN A 142 -3.00 17.75 36.25
C GLN A 142 -2.70 16.27 36.54
N LEU A 143 -3.58 15.34 36.13
CA LEU A 143 -3.31 13.91 36.24
C LEU A 143 -2.15 13.47 35.33
N ILE A 144 -2.00 14.09 34.17
CA ILE A 144 -0.86 13.85 33.26
C ILE A 144 0.42 14.41 33.91
N GLU A 145 0.38 15.61 34.49
CA GLU A 145 1.52 16.22 35.16
C GLU A 145 2.01 15.36 36.34
N VAL A 146 1.09 14.92 37.21
CA VAL A 146 1.40 14.03 38.35
C VAL A 146 1.99 12.69 37.84
N ALA A 147 1.43 12.11 36.80
CA ALA A 147 1.96 10.86 36.24
C ALA A 147 3.38 11.03 35.67
N ASN A 148 3.65 12.15 35.01
CA ASN A 148 4.99 12.47 34.48
C ASN A 148 5.99 12.71 35.63
N GLU A 149 5.59 13.46 36.66
CA GLU A 149 6.41 13.66 37.88
C GLU A 149 6.79 12.31 38.52
N TRP A 150 5.81 11.42 38.67
CA TRP A 150 6.09 10.09 39.22
C TRP A 150 6.98 9.23 38.32
N ALA A 151 6.84 9.34 36.97
CA ALA A 151 7.65 8.58 36.04
C ALA A 151 9.14 8.96 36.08
N GLU A 152 9.47 10.15 36.58
CA GLU A 152 10.85 10.63 36.75
C GLU A 152 11.48 10.20 38.08
N MET A 153 10.66 9.73 39.08
CA MET A 153 11.17 9.29 40.38
C MET A 153 11.99 8.00 40.27
N GLU A 154 13.04 7.89 41.06
CA GLU A 154 13.89 6.68 41.08
C GLU A 154 13.13 5.42 41.49
N GLU A 155 12.14 5.54 42.39
CA GLU A 155 11.31 4.46 42.89
C GLU A 155 10.25 3.97 41.93
N VAL A 156 10.03 4.66 40.80
CA VAL A 156 8.99 4.38 39.81
C VAL A 156 9.61 3.95 38.52
N THR A 157 9.09 2.87 37.96
CA THR A 157 9.51 2.38 36.64
C THR A 157 8.54 2.76 35.53
N PHE A 158 7.31 3.09 35.89
CA PHE A 158 6.26 3.52 34.98
C PHE A 158 5.16 4.26 35.73
N ALA A 159 4.69 5.38 35.20
CA ALA A 159 3.45 6.02 35.58
C ALA A 159 2.78 6.66 34.36
N ALA A 160 1.47 6.52 34.23
CA ALA A 160 0.65 7.16 33.22
C ALA A 160 -0.81 7.26 33.69
N PRO A 161 -1.59 8.25 33.23
CA PRO A 161 -3.03 8.24 33.48
C PRO A 161 -3.67 6.95 32.98
N ASN A 162 -4.67 6.46 33.68
CA ASN A 162 -5.46 5.31 33.26
C ASN A 162 -6.47 5.78 32.19
N PHE A 163 -6.02 5.86 30.95
CA PHE A 163 -6.83 6.37 29.86
C PHE A 163 -7.98 5.45 29.50
N ILE A 164 -9.14 6.03 29.27
CA ILE A 164 -10.21 5.41 28.50
C ILE A 164 -9.95 5.80 27.04
N SER A 165 -9.45 4.87 26.24
CA SER A 165 -8.91 5.16 24.92
C SER A 165 -9.77 4.58 23.80
N GLN A 166 -9.82 5.30 22.69
CA GLN A 166 -10.43 4.78 21.48
C GLN A 166 -9.50 3.74 20.83
N PHE A 167 -9.99 2.51 20.71
CA PHE A 167 -9.31 1.47 19.93
C PHE A 167 -9.99 1.34 18.57
N ARG A 168 -9.21 1.48 17.50
CA ARG A 168 -9.68 1.18 16.14
C ARG A 168 -9.33 -0.26 15.81
N ARG A 169 -10.32 -1.05 15.46
CA ARG A 169 -10.07 -2.33 14.79
C ARG A 169 -9.33 -2.00 13.50
N GLN A 170 -8.19 -2.63 13.27
CA GLN A 170 -7.56 -2.62 11.96
C GLN A 170 -8.40 -3.52 11.04
N LEU A 171 -9.53 -2.98 10.60
CA LEU A 171 -10.28 -3.62 9.53
C LEU A 171 -9.40 -3.62 8.28
N PRO A 172 -9.44 -4.69 7.48
CA PRO A 172 -8.81 -4.65 6.17
C PRO A 172 -9.34 -3.43 5.40
N PRO A 173 -8.52 -2.78 4.55
CA PRO A 173 -8.96 -1.65 3.77
C PRO A 173 -10.28 -1.97 3.08
N SER A 174 -11.28 -1.12 3.29
CA SER A 174 -12.58 -1.25 2.62
C SER A 174 -12.48 -0.63 1.23
N ILE A 175 -13.01 -1.31 0.23
CA ILE A 175 -13.19 -0.74 -1.11
C ILE A 175 -14.30 0.31 -1.02
N ARG A 176 -14.02 1.52 -1.52
CA ARG A 176 -15.02 2.59 -1.64
C ARG A 176 -15.99 2.29 -2.80
N SER A 177 -17.16 2.89 -2.77
CA SER A 177 -18.12 2.77 -3.87
C SER A 177 -17.60 3.34 -5.20
N GLU A 178 -16.70 4.32 -5.11
CA GLU A 178 -16.05 4.97 -6.25
C GLU A 178 -14.95 4.10 -6.88
N GLU A 179 -14.40 3.12 -6.13
CA GLU A 179 -13.39 2.18 -6.63
C GLU A 179 -14.03 1.01 -7.39
N TRP A 180 -14.87 1.34 -8.35
CA TRP A 180 -15.62 0.37 -9.15
C TRP A 180 -14.71 -0.60 -9.92
N HIS A 181 -13.52 -0.19 -10.31
CA HIS A 181 -12.53 -1.02 -10.98
C HIS A 181 -12.10 -2.23 -10.15
N LEU A 182 -12.22 -2.14 -8.82
CA LEU A 182 -11.99 -3.23 -7.88
C LEU A 182 -13.28 -4.00 -7.55
N ARG A 183 -14.41 -3.28 -7.42
CA ARG A 183 -15.72 -3.86 -7.13
C ARG A 183 -16.84 -3.04 -7.77
N ASN A 184 -17.43 -3.56 -8.85
CA ASN A 184 -18.51 -2.89 -9.55
C ASN A 184 -19.89 -3.46 -9.16
N ALA A 185 -20.66 -2.66 -8.42
CA ALA A 185 -22.02 -3.01 -8.00
C ALA A 185 -23.08 -2.70 -9.06
N GLY A 186 -22.71 -2.14 -10.22
CA GLY A 186 -23.65 -1.78 -11.29
C GLY A 186 -24.46 -0.51 -11.03
N THR A 187 -23.97 0.39 -10.18
CA THR A 187 -24.66 1.66 -9.87
C THR A 187 -24.41 2.72 -10.95
N GLY A 188 -25.36 3.66 -11.10
CA GLY A 188 -25.21 4.83 -11.98
C GLY A 188 -25.18 4.51 -13.48
N GLY A 189 -25.78 3.39 -13.93
CA GLY A 189 -25.80 2.99 -15.34
C GLY A 189 -24.59 2.14 -15.78
N ALA A 190 -23.71 1.77 -14.85
CA ALA A 190 -22.66 0.80 -15.07
C ALA A 190 -23.22 -0.63 -15.10
N LYS A 191 -22.50 -1.56 -15.71
CA LYS A 191 -22.86 -2.99 -15.71
C LYS A 191 -22.16 -3.67 -14.52
N ALA A 192 -22.94 -4.33 -13.65
CA ALA A 192 -22.40 -5.02 -12.48
C ALA A 192 -21.35 -6.08 -12.85
N ALA A 193 -20.38 -6.28 -11.97
CA ALA A 193 -19.26 -7.21 -12.12
C ALA A 193 -18.29 -6.92 -13.30
N GLU A 194 -18.37 -5.71 -13.88
CA GLU A 194 -17.36 -5.24 -14.83
C GLU A 194 -16.17 -4.62 -14.07
N ASP A 195 -15.46 -5.46 -13.30
CA ASP A 195 -14.30 -5.13 -12.47
C ASP A 195 -13.23 -6.22 -12.60
N VAL A 196 -12.14 -6.14 -11.82
CA VAL A 196 -11.07 -7.15 -11.84
C VAL A 196 -11.31 -8.34 -10.91
N ASN A 197 -12.50 -8.48 -10.31
CA ASN A 197 -12.82 -9.56 -9.37
C ASN A 197 -11.84 -9.64 -8.18
N ILE A 198 -11.50 -8.47 -7.63
CA ILE A 198 -10.44 -8.36 -6.61
C ILE A 198 -10.82 -9.03 -5.30
N LEU A 199 -12.13 -9.06 -4.95
CA LEU A 199 -12.57 -9.63 -3.68
C LEU A 199 -12.25 -11.11 -3.57
N GLU A 200 -12.35 -11.87 -4.67
CA GLU A 200 -12.00 -13.29 -4.70
C GLU A 200 -10.48 -13.48 -4.53
N ALA A 201 -9.66 -12.62 -5.14
CA ALA A 201 -8.20 -12.61 -4.93
C ALA A 201 -7.85 -12.29 -3.46
N TRP A 202 -8.53 -11.32 -2.86
CA TRP A 202 -8.25 -10.90 -1.49
C TRP A 202 -8.70 -11.89 -0.41
N LYS A 203 -9.51 -12.88 -0.73
CA LYS A 203 -9.74 -14.05 0.15
C LYS A 203 -8.46 -14.87 0.33
N VAL A 204 -7.54 -14.84 -0.63
CA VAL A 204 -6.27 -15.57 -0.63
C VAL A 204 -5.11 -14.67 -0.20
N THR A 205 -4.97 -13.52 -0.84
CA THR A 205 -3.89 -12.57 -0.57
C THR A 205 -4.26 -11.15 -0.94
N ARG A 206 -3.75 -10.17 -0.18
CA ARG A 206 -3.78 -8.74 -0.54
C ARG A 206 -2.41 -8.25 -1.02
N GLY A 207 -1.48 -9.19 -1.29
CA GLY A 207 -0.11 -8.92 -1.64
C GLY A 207 0.85 -9.18 -0.47
N LYS A 208 2.15 -9.27 -0.78
CA LYS A 208 3.23 -9.45 0.19
C LYS A 208 4.24 -8.32 0.09
N ARG A 209 4.79 -7.89 1.22
CA ARG A 209 5.84 -6.85 1.27
C ARG A 209 7.14 -7.24 0.54
N SER A 210 7.35 -8.53 0.27
CA SER A 210 8.47 -9.01 -0.54
C SER A 210 8.30 -8.75 -2.04
N ILE A 211 7.07 -8.51 -2.51
CA ILE A 211 6.78 -8.20 -3.91
C ILE A 211 6.78 -6.68 -4.10
N VAL A 212 7.53 -6.22 -5.08
CA VAL A 212 7.76 -4.81 -5.37
C VAL A 212 7.24 -4.46 -6.78
N ILE A 213 6.43 -3.42 -6.85
CA ILE A 213 5.96 -2.82 -8.11
C ILE A 213 6.74 -1.52 -8.32
N ALA A 214 7.55 -1.44 -9.37
CA ALA A 214 8.15 -0.18 -9.79
C ALA A 214 7.14 0.62 -10.63
N VAL A 215 6.95 1.88 -10.28
CA VAL A 215 6.15 2.83 -11.06
C VAL A 215 7.13 3.76 -11.77
N LEU A 216 7.28 3.56 -13.08
CA LEU A 216 8.14 4.38 -13.94
C LEU A 216 7.28 5.47 -14.57
N ASP A 217 7.35 6.69 -14.06
CA ASP A 217 6.41 7.77 -14.38
C ASP A 217 7.03 9.16 -14.11
N ASP A 218 6.24 10.20 -13.99
CA ASP A 218 6.63 11.58 -13.66
C ASP A 218 6.99 11.81 -12.18
N GLY A 219 7.00 10.76 -11.38
CA GLY A 219 7.28 10.79 -9.94
C GLY A 219 6.12 10.28 -9.11
N VAL A 220 6.36 10.05 -7.83
CA VAL A 220 5.36 9.58 -6.87
C VAL A 220 5.46 10.36 -5.58
N ASP A 221 4.35 10.86 -5.07
CA ASP A 221 4.27 11.47 -3.75
C ASP A 221 4.47 10.42 -2.65
N ILE A 222 5.73 10.23 -2.26
CA ILE A 222 6.14 9.22 -1.29
C ILE A 222 5.68 9.53 0.14
N ASP A 223 5.23 10.75 0.39
CA ASP A 223 4.73 11.22 1.68
C ASP A 223 3.20 11.13 1.78
N HIS A 224 2.52 10.86 0.66
CA HIS A 224 1.07 10.73 0.61
C HIS A 224 0.54 9.71 1.65
N PRO A 225 -0.49 10.04 2.47
CA PRO A 225 -0.97 9.20 3.57
C PRO A 225 -1.29 7.75 3.20
N ASN A 226 -1.79 7.51 1.97
CA ASN A 226 -2.11 6.18 1.49
C ASN A 226 -0.95 5.48 0.76
N LEU A 227 0.16 6.16 0.44
CA LEU A 227 1.32 5.59 -0.25
C LEU A 227 2.53 5.37 0.64
N LYS A 228 2.85 6.31 1.56
CA LYS A 228 4.09 6.30 2.36
C LYS A 228 4.41 4.96 3.04
N SER A 229 3.39 4.21 3.47
CA SER A 229 3.59 2.90 4.10
C SER A 229 3.86 1.77 3.10
N ARG A 230 3.67 2.03 1.82
CA ARG A 230 3.92 1.09 0.71
C ARG A 230 5.25 1.33 0.05
N ILE A 231 5.83 2.53 0.16
CA ILE A 231 7.11 2.85 -0.46
C ILE A 231 8.19 1.88 0.03
N ARG A 232 8.91 1.29 -0.92
CA ARG A 232 10.09 0.47 -0.65
C ARG A 232 11.19 1.36 -0.10
N LYS A 233 11.75 0.96 1.02
CA LYS A 233 12.99 1.57 1.52
C LYS A 233 14.14 0.68 1.07
N ASN A 234 15.19 1.26 0.51
CA ASN A 234 16.42 0.53 0.26
C ASN A 234 16.93 -0.01 1.60
N PRO A 235 17.25 -1.32 1.71
CA PRO A 235 17.74 -1.90 2.96
C PRO A 235 19.11 -1.33 3.38
N ASP A 236 19.93 -0.87 2.44
CA ASP A 236 21.14 -0.13 2.75
C ASP A 236 20.77 1.28 3.24
N SER A 237 21.00 1.53 4.53
CA SER A 237 20.72 2.83 5.15
C SER A 237 21.61 3.97 4.63
N MET A 238 22.74 3.64 3.99
CA MET A 238 23.67 4.59 3.39
C MET A 238 23.38 4.87 1.91
N ALA A 239 22.48 4.08 1.29
CA ALA A 239 22.13 4.29 -0.11
C ALA A 239 21.41 5.62 -0.33
N LYS A 240 21.86 6.38 -1.32
CA LYS A 240 21.25 7.66 -1.69
C LYS A 240 19.82 7.47 -2.23
N ASP A 241 19.58 6.39 -2.98
CA ASP A 241 18.29 6.01 -3.56
C ASP A 241 17.32 5.34 -2.55
N LYS A 242 17.30 5.84 -1.34
CA LYS A 242 16.57 5.24 -0.21
C LYS A 242 15.08 4.94 -0.49
N PHE A 243 14.42 5.77 -1.31
CA PHE A 243 12.98 5.69 -1.59
C PHE A 243 12.65 5.53 -3.08
N GLY A 244 13.64 5.47 -3.94
CA GLY A 244 13.53 5.48 -5.39
C GLY A 244 14.53 6.44 -6.02
N ARG A 245 14.36 6.70 -7.32
CA ARG A 245 15.34 7.48 -8.07
C ARG A 245 14.67 8.32 -9.16
N ASP A 246 15.24 9.50 -9.44
CA ASP A 246 14.90 10.36 -10.56
C ASP A 246 15.94 10.17 -11.68
N PHE A 247 15.53 9.59 -12.79
CA PHE A 247 16.35 9.39 -13.98
C PHE A 247 16.20 10.49 -15.03
N PHE A 248 15.27 11.43 -14.80
CA PHE A 248 15.15 12.62 -15.66
C PHE A 248 16.34 13.56 -15.46
N LEU A 249 16.82 13.67 -14.22
CA LEU A 249 17.95 14.49 -13.85
C LEU A 249 19.32 13.82 -14.16
N PRO A 250 20.38 14.59 -14.40
CA PRO A 250 21.75 14.10 -14.46
C PRO A 250 22.21 13.40 -13.17
N ASP A 251 23.17 12.46 -13.29
CA ASP A 251 23.65 11.66 -12.14
C ASP A 251 24.40 12.51 -11.07
N ASP A 252 24.89 13.68 -11.44
CA ASP A 252 25.56 14.66 -10.57
C ASP A 252 24.59 15.67 -9.95
N ASP A 253 23.30 15.67 -10.36
CA ASP A 253 22.29 16.51 -9.75
C ASP A 253 21.96 16.00 -8.34
N PRO A 254 21.97 16.86 -7.30
CA PRO A 254 21.67 16.46 -5.93
C PRO A 254 20.27 15.87 -5.76
N ASP A 255 19.31 16.27 -6.59
CA ASP A 255 17.92 15.77 -6.56
C ASP A 255 17.71 14.46 -7.32
N HIS A 256 18.75 13.91 -7.97
CA HIS A 256 18.69 12.65 -8.72
C HIS A 256 18.18 11.46 -7.88
N PHE A 257 18.26 11.53 -6.55
CA PHE A 257 17.75 10.51 -5.64
C PHE A 257 16.37 10.84 -5.04
N ASN A 258 15.70 11.87 -5.57
CA ASN A 258 14.41 12.33 -5.10
C ASN A 258 13.30 11.98 -6.13
N PRO A 259 12.54 10.88 -5.93
CA PRO A 259 11.51 10.45 -6.88
C PRO A 259 10.19 11.21 -6.73
N ARG A 260 10.16 12.28 -5.93
CA ARG A 260 8.94 13.06 -5.70
C ARG A 260 8.50 13.83 -6.93
N PRO A 261 7.19 14.10 -7.06
CA PRO A 261 6.68 14.97 -8.10
C PRO A 261 7.21 16.40 -7.92
N LYS A 262 7.53 17.06 -9.02
CA LYS A 262 7.79 18.50 -9.06
C LYS A 262 6.49 19.22 -9.42
N LEU A 263 6.09 20.17 -8.59
CA LEU A 263 4.84 20.90 -8.74
C LEU A 263 5.14 22.39 -8.87
N PHE A 264 4.74 22.98 -10.00
CA PHE A 264 4.95 24.38 -10.33
C PHE A 264 3.67 25.19 -10.09
N ARG A 265 3.84 26.48 -9.94
CA ARG A 265 2.73 27.41 -9.89
C ARG A 265 2.56 28.05 -11.26
N ASP A 266 1.62 27.56 -12.05
CA ASP A 266 1.11 28.32 -13.18
C ASP A 266 -0.09 29.16 -12.71
N PRO A 267 -0.09 30.49 -12.95
CA PRO A 267 -1.20 31.37 -12.55
C PRO A 267 -2.47 31.17 -13.38
N PHE A 268 -2.36 30.54 -14.56
CA PHE A 268 -3.47 30.37 -15.50
C PHE A 268 -3.95 28.90 -15.58
N ASP A 269 -3.05 27.94 -15.38
CA ASP A 269 -3.36 26.52 -15.34
C ASP A 269 -2.66 25.84 -14.16
N GLN A 270 -3.43 25.46 -13.16
CA GLN A 270 -2.90 24.87 -11.93
C GLN A 270 -2.29 23.48 -12.13
N MET A 271 -2.60 22.80 -13.25
CA MET A 271 -2.07 21.48 -13.57
C MET A 271 -0.89 21.54 -14.55
N ALA A 272 -0.74 22.64 -15.31
CA ALA A 272 0.31 22.76 -16.31
C ALA A 272 1.70 22.63 -15.70
N GLY A 273 2.52 21.74 -16.27
CA GLY A 273 3.88 21.48 -15.83
C GLY A 273 4.02 20.71 -14.50
N ASN A 274 2.94 20.24 -13.90
CA ASN A 274 2.98 19.48 -12.67
C ASN A 274 3.13 17.97 -12.94
N ASP A 275 3.98 17.31 -12.15
CA ASP A 275 4.09 15.85 -12.09
C ASP A 275 2.95 15.30 -11.22
N ILE A 276 1.85 14.89 -11.82
CA ILE A 276 0.65 14.47 -11.07
C ILE A 276 0.24 13.03 -11.39
N HIS A 277 0.74 12.48 -12.47
CA HIS A 277 0.26 11.25 -13.06
C HIS A 277 0.76 10.00 -12.32
N GLY A 278 2.04 9.92 -11.99
CA GLY A 278 2.65 8.75 -11.36
C GLY A 278 2.13 8.48 -9.93
N THR A 279 1.72 9.53 -9.19
CA THR A 279 1.05 9.37 -7.89
C THR A 279 -0.28 8.65 -8.03
N CYS A 280 -1.06 8.97 -9.06
CA CYS A 280 -2.31 8.28 -9.38
C CYS A 280 -2.07 6.82 -9.77
N CYS A 281 -1.08 6.56 -10.63
CA CYS A 281 -0.67 5.21 -11.03
C CYS A 281 -0.26 4.35 -9.82
N ALA A 282 0.55 4.91 -8.92
CA ALA A 282 0.96 4.24 -7.68
C ALA A 282 -0.24 3.88 -6.79
N GLY A 283 -1.23 4.76 -6.73
CA GLY A 283 -2.47 4.54 -5.99
C GLY A 283 -3.27 3.36 -6.50
N VAL A 284 -3.52 3.31 -7.80
CA VAL A 284 -4.24 2.19 -8.44
C VAL A 284 -3.52 0.86 -8.20
N ALA A 285 -2.19 0.84 -8.28
CA ALA A 285 -1.41 -0.38 -8.07
C ALA A 285 -1.48 -0.89 -6.63
N ALA A 286 -1.21 -0.02 -5.62
CA ALA A 286 -0.96 -0.52 -4.27
C ALA A 286 -1.25 0.46 -3.12
N ALA A 287 -2.13 1.44 -3.27
CA ALA A 287 -2.52 2.31 -2.15
C ALA A 287 -3.03 1.52 -0.95
N ALA A 288 -2.78 2.01 0.25
CA ALA A 288 -2.97 1.27 1.49
C ALA A 288 -4.41 1.26 2.03
N GLY A 289 -5.31 2.09 1.49
CA GLY A 289 -6.70 2.21 1.97
C GLY A 289 -6.83 2.74 3.39
N LYS A 290 -5.85 3.51 3.88
CA LYS A 290 -5.86 4.03 5.24
C LYS A 290 -6.90 5.15 5.39
N ASN A 291 -7.54 5.20 6.56
CA ASN A 291 -8.48 6.24 6.94
C ASN A 291 -9.65 6.44 5.94
N GLY A 292 -10.05 5.38 5.24
CA GLY A 292 -11.09 5.46 4.22
C GLY A 292 -10.63 6.09 2.89
N GLY A 293 -9.32 6.28 2.69
CA GLY A 293 -8.76 6.70 1.41
C GLY A 293 -8.66 5.57 0.39
N SER A 294 -8.05 5.85 -0.77
CA SER A 294 -7.92 4.90 -1.87
C SER A 294 -7.19 3.62 -1.47
N VAL A 295 -7.67 2.49 -1.99
CA VAL A 295 -7.01 1.19 -1.90
C VAL A 295 -6.62 0.70 -3.30
N GLY A 296 -5.36 0.34 -3.49
CA GLY A 296 -4.88 -0.25 -4.74
C GLY A 296 -5.18 -1.74 -4.84
N ALA A 297 -4.98 -2.32 -6.02
CA ALA A 297 -5.21 -3.75 -6.26
C ALA A 297 -4.37 -4.66 -5.34
N ALA A 298 -3.12 -4.28 -5.06
CA ALA A 298 -2.18 -5.05 -4.25
C ALA A 298 -1.70 -4.27 -3.00
N PRO A 299 -2.60 -3.94 -2.04
CA PRO A 299 -2.28 -3.05 -0.92
C PRO A 299 -1.27 -3.62 0.09
N GLY A 300 -0.91 -4.89 -0.03
CA GLY A 300 0.12 -5.55 0.77
C GLY A 300 1.52 -5.49 0.14
N CYS A 301 1.64 -5.14 -1.14
CA CYS A 301 2.91 -5.02 -1.86
C CYS A 301 3.63 -3.71 -1.56
N ARG A 302 4.88 -3.56 -2.05
CA ARG A 302 5.66 -2.33 -1.98
C ARG A 302 5.72 -1.65 -3.33
N LEU A 303 5.91 -0.34 -3.30
CA LEU A 303 6.11 0.52 -4.46
C LEU A 303 7.56 0.98 -4.52
N LEU A 304 8.15 0.96 -5.69
CA LEU A 304 9.44 1.58 -6.00
C LEU A 304 9.19 2.73 -7.00
N PRO A 305 9.17 3.98 -6.55
CA PRO A 305 9.10 5.14 -7.43
C PRO A 305 10.34 5.27 -8.30
N VAL A 306 10.15 5.40 -9.60
CA VAL A 306 11.21 5.63 -10.59
C VAL A 306 10.76 6.75 -11.51
N LYS A 307 11.28 7.96 -11.28
CA LYS A 307 10.92 9.11 -12.09
C LYS A 307 11.72 9.10 -13.38
N VAL A 308 11.02 9.19 -14.52
CA VAL A 308 11.62 9.15 -15.86
C VAL A 308 11.27 10.36 -16.71
N PHE A 309 10.26 11.12 -16.31
CA PHE A 309 9.80 12.33 -16.99
C PHE A 309 9.61 13.46 -15.97
N HIS A 310 9.46 14.67 -16.49
CA HIS A 310 8.95 15.82 -15.79
C HIS A 310 7.80 16.37 -16.65
N ALA A 311 6.57 16.20 -16.17
CA ALA A 311 5.35 16.51 -16.93
C ALA A 311 5.44 15.98 -18.38
N ASP A 312 5.31 16.89 -19.38
CA ASP A 312 5.38 16.57 -20.80
C ASP A 312 6.78 16.79 -21.42
N ASP A 313 7.81 16.94 -20.60
CA ASP A 313 9.17 17.22 -21.06
C ASP A 313 9.80 16.03 -21.81
N LEU A 314 10.74 16.36 -22.71
CA LEU A 314 11.50 15.39 -23.46
C LEU A 314 12.53 14.68 -22.56
N ALA A 315 12.41 13.36 -22.43
CA ALA A 315 13.34 12.55 -21.66
C ALA A 315 14.45 11.95 -22.56
N SER A 316 15.67 11.81 -22.01
CA SER A 316 16.75 11.11 -22.68
C SER A 316 16.46 9.62 -22.77
N THR A 317 16.52 9.04 -23.99
CA THR A 317 16.25 7.61 -24.19
C THR A 317 17.24 6.69 -23.50
N SER A 318 18.50 7.11 -23.27
CA SER A 318 19.47 6.36 -22.48
C SER A 318 19.07 6.32 -21.01
N ARG A 319 18.60 7.43 -20.45
CA ARG A 319 18.15 7.50 -19.06
C ARG A 319 16.87 6.69 -18.83
N VAL A 320 15.92 6.73 -19.77
CA VAL A 320 14.72 5.87 -19.72
C VAL A 320 15.12 4.38 -19.74
N ALA A 321 16.11 4.01 -20.59
CA ALA A 321 16.64 2.65 -20.62
C ALA A 321 17.31 2.23 -19.31
N ASP A 322 18.08 3.13 -18.71
CA ASP A 322 18.73 2.88 -17.41
C ASP A 322 17.72 2.81 -16.26
N ALA A 323 16.66 3.61 -16.30
CA ALA A 323 15.53 3.52 -15.38
C ALA A 323 14.84 2.15 -15.45
N ILE A 324 14.61 1.61 -16.64
CA ILE A 324 14.02 0.27 -16.83
C ILE A 324 14.95 -0.81 -16.24
N ARG A 325 16.26 -0.75 -16.50
CA ARG A 325 17.24 -1.69 -15.92
C ARG A 325 17.31 -1.60 -14.40
N TYR A 326 17.36 -0.38 -13.85
CA TYR A 326 17.33 -0.14 -12.41
C TYR A 326 16.06 -0.73 -11.79
N ALA A 327 14.90 -0.45 -12.37
CA ALA A 327 13.64 -0.98 -11.90
C ALA A 327 13.62 -2.52 -11.93
N ALA A 328 14.08 -3.14 -13.03
CA ALA A 328 14.14 -4.60 -13.17
C ALA A 328 15.08 -5.28 -12.17
N ALA A 329 16.19 -4.61 -11.79
CA ALA A 329 17.10 -5.09 -10.75
C ALA A 329 16.52 -4.98 -9.34
N ASN A 330 15.54 -4.10 -9.10
CA ASN A 330 15.04 -3.73 -7.78
C ASN A 330 13.56 -4.03 -7.54
N ALA A 331 12.81 -4.48 -8.55
CA ALA A 331 11.38 -4.79 -8.45
C ALA A 331 11.02 -6.08 -9.20
N ASP A 332 9.85 -6.60 -8.90
CA ASP A 332 9.31 -7.80 -9.55
C ASP A 332 8.48 -7.46 -10.78
N ILE A 333 7.85 -6.31 -10.76
CA ILE A 333 6.92 -5.82 -11.77
C ILE A 333 7.23 -4.35 -12.04
N LEU A 334 7.21 -3.97 -13.32
CA LEU A 334 7.33 -2.60 -13.79
C LEU A 334 5.99 -2.15 -14.38
N SER A 335 5.51 -0.98 -13.96
CA SER A 335 4.33 -0.31 -14.51
C SER A 335 4.74 0.95 -15.23
N CYS A 336 4.52 0.98 -16.54
CA CYS A 336 4.92 2.04 -17.47
C CYS A 336 3.65 2.61 -18.12
N SER A 337 3.09 3.66 -17.55
CA SER A 337 1.82 4.27 -18.00
C SER A 337 2.03 5.39 -19.01
N TRP A 338 2.95 5.21 -19.93
CA TRP A 338 3.35 6.19 -20.94
C TRP A 338 3.64 5.55 -22.30
N SER A 339 3.70 6.38 -23.34
CA SER A 339 4.10 6.00 -24.68
C SER A 339 5.11 7.00 -25.27
N GLY A 340 5.90 6.56 -26.24
CA GLY A 340 6.91 7.40 -26.87
C GLY A 340 7.39 6.82 -28.20
N GLY A 341 8.41 7.42 -28.79
CA GLY A 341 9.05 6.91 -30.00
C GLY A 341 9.83 5.61 -29.75
N SER A 342 9.83 4.69 -30.72
CA SER A 342 10.67 3.49 -30.65
C SER A 342 12.16 3.85 -30.68
N HIS A 343 12.91 3.27 -29.74
CA HIS A 343 14.34 3.48 -29.66
C HIS A 343 15.10 2.20 -29.27
N PRO A 344 16.20 1.85 -29.98
CA PRO A 344 16.94 0.61 -29.72
C PRO A 344 17.41 0.41 -28.30
N ASN A 345 17.86 1.48 -27.61
CA ASN A 345 18.29 1.38 -26.21
C ASN A 345 17.15 0.96 -25.25
N ILE A 346 15.94 1.48 -25.50
CA ILE A 346 14.77 1.13 -24.68
C ILE A 346 14.34 -0.31 -25.00
N GLN A 347 14.35 -0.72 -26.27
CA GLN A 347 14.06 -2.12 -26.67
C GLN A 347 15.04 -3.09 -25.99
N LEU A 348 16.33 -2.76 -25.96
CA LEU A 348 17.33 -3.57 -25.29
C LEU A 348 17.08 -3.62 -23.77
N ALA A 349 16.73 -2.50 -23.14
CA ALA A 349 16.42 -2.46 -21.71
C ALA A 349 15.17 -3.29 -21.36
N LEU A 350 14.15 -3.31 -22.22
CA LEU A 350 12.98 -4.19 -22.07
C LEU A 350 13.36 -5.67 -22.17
N ALA A 351 14.26 -6.02 -23.12
CA ALA A 351 14.78 -7.38 -23.23
C ALA A 351 15.61 -7.77 -21.99
N ASP A 352 16.50 -6.89 -21.53
CA ASP A 352 17.27 -7.08 -20.31
C ASP A 352 16.36 -7.31 -19.10
N ALA A 353 15.33 -6.48 -18.89
CA ALA A 353 14.36 -6.63 -17.81
C ALA A 353 13.68 -8.00 -17.81
N GLY A 354 13.31 -8.49 -19.02
CA GLY A 354 12.67 -9.80 -19.20
C GLY A 354 13.59 -10.99 -18.96
N GLN A 355 14.91 -10.81 -18.98
CA GLN A 355 15.90 -11.89 -18.86
C GLN A 355 16.59 -11.90 -17.50
N ILE A 356 17.05 -10.74 -17.03
CA ILE A 356 17.90 -10.64 -15.83
C ILE A 356 17.16 -10.27 -14.55
N GLY A 357 15.98 -9.64 -14.67
CA GLY A 357 15.16 -9.28 -13.53
C GLY A 357 14.77 -10.49 -12.69
N ARG A 358 14.50 -10.28 -11.39
CA ARG A 358 14.04 -11.33 -10.48
C ARG A 358 14.94 -12.57 -10.44
N GLN A 359 16.25 -12.36 -10.44
CA GLN A 359 17.25 -13.45 -10.41
C GLN A 359 17.13 -14.42 -11.60
N GLY A 360 16.88 -13.87 -12.80
CA GLY A 360 16.75 -14.64 -14.04
C GLY A 360 15.34 -15.15 -14.37
N LYS A 361 14.34 -14.91 -13.51
CA LYS A 361 12.93 -15.21 -13.80
C LYS A 361 12.29 -14.17 -14.73
N GLY A 362 12.93 -13.02 -14.91
CA GLY A 362 12.46 -11.86 -15.64
C GLY A 362 11.47 -11.00 -14.85
N ALA A 363 11.65 -9.69 -14.87
CA ALA A 363 10.65 -8.74 -14.40
C ALA A 363 9.54 -8.59 -15.44
N ALA A 364 8.29 -8.51 -15.00
CA ALA A 364 7.15 -8.32 -15.91
C ALA A 364 6.92 -6.82 -16.13
N VAL A 365 7.06 -6.38 -17.40
CA VAL A 365 6.94 -4.96 -17.77
C VAL A 365 5.58 -4.71 -18.40
N PHE A 366 4.67 -4.10 -17.63
CA PHE A 366 3.34 -3.71 -18.08
C PHE A 366 3.40 -2.30 -18.69
N CYS A 367 2.87 -2.16 -19.90
CA CYS A 367 2.90 -0.90 -20.65
C CYS A 367 1.52 -0.51 -21.16
N ALA A 368 1.19 0.77 -21.07
CA ALA A 368 -0.05 1.32 -21.57
C ALA A 368 -0.10 1.27 -23.10
N ALA A 369 -1.21 0.78 -23.66
CA ALA A 369 -1.37 0.63 -25.11
C ALA A 369 -1.39 1.96 -25.87
N GLY A 370 -1.77 3.04 -25.20
CA GLY A 370 -1.96 4.39 -25.78
C GLY A 370 -3.43 4.79 -25.85
N ASN A 371 -3.67 6.10 -26.01
CA ASN A 371 -5.00 6.73 -25.91
C ASN A 371 -5.34 7.51 -27.17
N ASP A 372 -5.07 6.95 -28.37
CA ASP A 372 -5.17 7.62 -29.67
C ASP A 372 -6.39 7.17 -30.47
N PHE A 373 -7.47 6.77 -29.81
CA PHE A 373 -8.76 6.44 -30.39
C PHE A 373 -8.70 5.29 -31.42
N GLY A 374 -8.25 4.11 -30.96
CA GLY A 374 -8.22 2.89 -31.78
C GLY A 374 -7.05 2.81 -32.77
N ARG A 375 -6.04 3.70 -32.66
CA ARG A 375 -4.79 3.59 -33.41
C ARG A 375 -3.99 2.35 -32.99
N PRO A 376 -2.97 1.95 -33.74
CA PRO A 376 -2.09 0.85 -33.35
C PRO A 376 -1.43 1.09 -32.01
N VAL A 377 -1.14 -0.01 -31.29
CA VAL A 377 -0.46 0.02 -29.98
C VAL A 377 0.84 0.82 -30.04
N GLY A 378 0.99 1.76 -29.09
CA GLY A 378 2.17 2.61 -28.99
C GLY A 378 3.41 1.86 -28.48
N PHE A 379 4.60 2.44 -28.66
CA PHE A 379 5.81 1.97 -27.99
C PHE A 379 5.88 2.61 -26.58
N PRO A 380 6.30 1.89 -25.51
CA PRO A 380 6.94 0.56 -25.51
C PRO A 380 5.97 -0.64 -25.49
N ALA A 381 4.67 -0.44 -25.38
CA ALA A 381 3.70 -1.53 -25.25
C ALA A 381 3.73 -2.53 -26.43
N ARG A 382 4.02 -2.06 -27.65
CA ARG A 382 4.14 -2.92 -28.84
C ARG A 382 5.42 -3.77 -28.90
N ASP A 383 6.38 -3.57 -27.98
CA ASP A 383 7.57 -4.40 -27.92
C ASP A 383 7.24 -5.80 -27.41
N GLN A 384 7.84 -6.84 -28.01
CA GLN A 384 7.61 -8.25 -27.62
C GLN A 384 7.99 -8.57 -26.17
N ASN A 385 8.84 -7.74 -25.55
CA ASN A 385 9.26 -7.87 -24.16
C ASN A 385 8.35 -7.11 -23.20
N ALA A 386 7.38 -6.35 -23.68
CA ALA A 386 6.37 -5.69 -22.89
C ALA A 386 5.07 -6.52 -22.81
N ILE A 387 4.25 -6.20 -21.82
CA ILE A 387 2.89 -6.71 -21.65
C ILE A 387 1.96 -5.52 -21.91
N ALA A 388 1.37 -5.45 -23.09
CA ALA A 388 0.50 -4.35 -23.48
C ALA A 388 -0.86 -4.44 -22.80
N VAL A 389 -1.29 -3.34 -22.18
CA VAL A 389 -2.57 -3.23 -21.46
C VAL A 389 -3.46 -2.19 -22.12
N GLY A 390 -4.61 -2.62 -22.63
CA GLY A 390 -5.68 -1.77 -23.10
C GLY A 390 -6.67 -1.40 -21.98
N ALA A 391 -7.62 -0.53 -22.27
CA ALA A 391 -8.61 -0.03 -21.31
C ALA A 391 -10.02 -0.57 -21.61
N SER A 392 -10.70 -1.15 -20.60
CA SER A 392 -12.11 -1.48 -20.64
C SER A 392 -12.94 -0.58 -19.75
N THR A 393 -14.21 -0.38 -20.11
CA THR A 393 -15.13 0.48 -19.35
C THR A 393 -15.97 -0.30 -18.34
N ASP A 394 -16.68 0.42 -17.49
CA ASP A 394 -17.67 -0.12 -16.56
C ASP A 394 -18.96 -0.62 -17.25
N ARG A 395 -18.96 -0.70 -18.59
CA ARG A 395 -20.05 -1.21 -19.44
C ARG A 395 -19.68 -2.46 -20.24
N ALA A 396 -18.53 -3.10 -19.96
CA ALA A 396 -17.99 -4.23 -20.70
C ALA A 396 -17.59 -3.90 -22.15
N THR A 397 -17.27 -2.66 -22.45
CA THR A 397 -16.79 -2.22 -23.75
C THR A 397 -15.32 -1.86 -23.70
N LEU A 398 -14.66 -1.82 -24.85
CA LEU A 398 -13.39 -1.14 -24.97
C LEU A 398 -13.62 0.37 -24.76
N ALA A 399 -12.72 1.03 -24.03
CA ALA A 399 -12.75 2.49 -23.96
C ALA A 399 -12.41 3.08 -25.33
N ASP A 400 -13.19 4.08 -25.77
CA ASP A 400 -13.07 4.61 -27.14
C ASP A 400 -11.68 5.15 -27.46
N TYR A 401 -10.99 5.68 -26.45
CA TYR A 401 -9.62 6.16 -26.60
C TYR A 401 -8.57 5.05 -26.70
N SER A 402 -8.85 3.81 -26.25
CA SER A 402 -7.85 2.75 -26.16
C SER A 402 -7.32 2.35 -27.53
N ASN A 403 -5.98 2.33 -27.68
CA ASN A 403 -5.34 1.77 -28.86
C ASN A 403 -5.59 0.26 -28.97
N VAL A 404 -5.46 -0.26 -30.18
CA VAL A 404 -5.76 -1.66 -30.53
C VAL A 404 -4.61 -2.28 -31.36
N GLY A 405 -4.47 -3.60 -31.29
CA GLY A 405 -3.44 -4.30 -32.03
C GLY A 405 -3.25 -5.74 -31.54
N ALA A 406 -2.51 -6.53 -32.33
CA ALA A 406 -2.20 -7.92 -31.99
C ALA A 406 -1.33 -8.03 -30.70
N GLU A 407 -0.69 -6.95 -30.32
CA GLU A 407 0.19 -6.85 -29.14
C GLU A 407 -0.58 -6.76 -27.82
N ILE A 408 -1.87 -6.38 -27.85
CA ILE A 408 -2.69 -6.28 -26.61
C ILE A 408 -2.71 -7.64 -25.91
N SER A 409 -2.16 -7.70 -24.72
CA SER A 409 -2.22 -8.92 -23.90
C SER A 409 -3.57 -9.07 -23.21
N PHE A 410 -4.07 -8.01 -22.59
CA PHE A 410 -5.41 -7.95 -21.99
C PHE A 410 -5.82 -6.50 -21.79
N VAL A 411 -7.08 -6.31 -21.43
CA VAL A 411 -7.60 -5.02 -20.99
C VAL A 411 -7.84 -5.04 -19.49
N ALA A 412 -7.81 -3.87 -18.86
CA ALA A 412 -8.21 -3.69 -17.48
C ALA A 412 -9.19 -2.51 -17.35
N PRO A 413 -10.07 -2.52 -16.31
CA PRO A 413 -11.01 -1.44 -16.03
C PRO A 413 -10.35 -0.07 -15.95
N SER A 414 -10.95 0.89 -16.65
CA SER A 414 -10.54 2.29 -16.68
C SER A 414 -11.73 3.21 -17.02
N SER A 415 -11.48 4.50 -17.15
CA SER A 415 -12.47 5.50 -17.58
C SER A 415 -13.01 5.24 -19.01
N GLY A 416 -13.92 6.08 -19.48
CA GLY A 416 -14.52 5.99 -20.83
C GLY A 416 -15.92 5.37 -20.84
N GLY A 417 -16.45 4.96 -19.69
CA GLY A 417 -17.84 4.61 -19.46
C GLY A 417 -18.58 5.72 -18.70
N VAL A 418 -19.18 5.35 -17.58
CA VAL A 418 -19.90 6.31 -16.71
C VAL A 418 -18.95 6.97 -15.71
N ARG A 419 -17.93 6.24 -15.25
CA ARG A 419 -17.08 6.64 -14.11
C ARG A 419 -15.60 6.67 -14.47
N GLY A 420 -14.89 7.62 -13.87
CA GLY A 420 -13.42 7.59 -13.81
C GLY A 420 -12.91 6.63 -12.72
N ILE A 421 -11.61 6.61 -12.54
CA ILE A 421 -10.94 5.76 -11.54
C ILE A 421 -10.64 6.60 -10.30
N PHE A 422 -11.15 6.15 -9.16
CA PHE A 422 -10.82 6.73 -7.87
C PHE A 422 -9.45 6.23 -7.41
N THR A 423 -8.52 7.15 -7.12
CA THR A 423 -7.16 6.85 -6.71
C THR A 423 -6.55 7.97 -5.87
N THR A 424 -5.29 7.80 -5.43
CA THR A 424 -4.50 8.86 -4.79
C THR A 424 -4.19 9.99 -5.78
N ASP A 425 -4.12 11.21 -5.28
CA ASP A 425 -3.63 12.38 -5.99
C ASP A 425 -2.45 13.00 -5.24
N VAL A 426 -1.74 13.97 -5.80
CA VAL A 426 -0.65 14.63 -5.09
C VAL A 426 -1.17 15.36 -3.85
N SER A 427 -0.44 15.25 -2.72
CA SER A 427 -0.93 15.75 -1.42
C SER A 427 -0.83 17.27 -1.23
N ILE A 428 -0.43 18.01 -2.26
CA ILE A 428 -0.42 19.46 -2.24
C ILE A 428 -1.75 19.97 -2.81
N PRO A 429 -2.57 20.68 -2.02
CA PRO A 429 -3.89 21.13 -2.45
C PRO A 429 -3.85 21.95 -3.75
N ASN A 430 -4.80 21.71 -4.63
CA ASN A 430 -4.99 22.40 -5.91
C ASN A 430 -3.78 22.27 -6.87
N ARG A 431 -3.12 21.11 -6.86
CA ARG A 431 -1.96 20.83 -7.71
C ARG A 431 -2.06 19.54 -8.51
N GLY A 432 -3.04 18.69 -8.22
CA GLY A 432 -3.33 17.45 -8.90
C GLY A 432 -4.55 17.53 -9.80
N PHE A 433 -5.11 16.35 -10.12
CA PHE A 433 -6.38 16.22 -10.83
C PHE A 433 -7.57 16.73 -10.02
N ASN A 434 -7.49 16.64 -8.68
CA ASN A 434 -8.50 17.17 -7.78
C ASN A 434 -8.05 18.54 -7.25
N VAL A 435 -8.79 19.56 -7.62
CA VAL A 435 -8.53 20.94 -7.17
C VAL A 435 -9.26 21.29 -5.85
N GLY A 436 -9.59 20.31 -5.04
CA GLY A 436 -10.23 20.51 -3.72
C GLY A 436 -11.75 20.48 -3.77
N ARG A 437 -12.34 19.83 -4.77
CA ARG A 437 -13.81 19.69 -4.92
C ARG A 437 -14.28 18.34 -4.40
N SER A 438 -15.41 18.33 -3.72
CA SER A 438 -16.02 17.12 -3.14
C SER A 438 -16.45 16.08 -4.20
N ASP A 439 -16.83 16.55 -5.38
CA ASP A 439 -17.23 15.74 -6.53
C ASP A 439 -16.04 15.18 -7.33
N GLU A 440 -14.81 15.65 -7.06
CA GLU A 440 -13.57 15.18 -7.72
C GLU A 440 -12.76 14.17 -6.91
N GLY A 441 -13.24 13.75 -5.76
CA GLY A 441 -12.55 12.75 -4.91
C GLY A 441 -12.41 13.13 -3.45
N GLY A 442 -12.78 14.35 -3.07
CA GLY A 442 -12.81 14.87 -1.71
C GLY A 442 -12.21 16.26 -1.60
N VAL A 443 -12.68 17.02 -0.62
CA VAL A 443 -12.25 18.41 -0.37
C VAL A 443 -10.81 18.55 0.15
N ASP A 444 -10.20 17.43 0.56
CA ASP A 444 -8.81 17.39 1.02
C ASP A 444 -7.79 17.40 -0.13
N GLY A 445 -8.26 17.20 -1.38
CA GLY A 445 -7.40 17.14 -2.58
C GLY A 445 -6.46 15.94 -2.63
N LEU A 446 -6.56 14.99 -1.67
CA LEU A 446 -5.67 13.82 -1.60
C LEU A 446 -6.04 12.70 -2.58
N HIS A 447 -7.21 12.75 -3.16
CA HIS A 447 -7.73 11.71 -4.05
C HIS A 447 -8.45 12.35 -5.24
N THR A 448 -8.43 11.65 -6.36
CA THR A 448 -9.23 12.00 -7.54
C THR A 448 -10.15 10.86 -7.92
N ASN A 449 -11.30 11.15 -8.56
CA ASN A 449 -12.20 10.17 -9.16
C ASN A 449 -12.25 10.28 -10.70
N SER A 450 -11.41 11.13 -11.28
CA SER A 450 -11.37 11.42 -12.72
C SER A 450 -10.16 10.81 -13.43
N PHE A 451 -9.32 10.06 -12.73
CA PHE A 451 -8.18 9.38 -13.35
C PHE A 451 -8.65 8.31 -14.36
N GLY A 452 -7.87 8.06 -15.41
CA GLY A 452 -8.31 7.19 -16.49
C GLY A 452 -7.21 6.85 -17.50
N GLY A 453 -7.64 6.63 -18.75
CA GLY A 453 -6.75 6.24 -19.83
C GLY A 453 -6.23 4.80 -19.68
N THR A 454 -5.47 4.33 -20.66
CA THR A 454 -4.67 3.10 -20.52
C THR A 454 -3.65 3.24 -19.39
N SER A 455 -3.44 4.48 -18.94
CA SER A 455 -2.62 4.85 -17.78
C SER A 455 -3.11 4.29 -16.45
N SER A 456 -4.42 4.21 -16.22
CA SER A 456 -4.97 3.59 -15.00
C SER A 456 -5.15 2.08 -15.14
N ALA A 457 -5.40 1.58 -16.35
CA ALA A 457 -5.50 0.15 -16.64
C ALA A 457 -4.19 -0.59 -16.37
N THR A 458 -3.06 0.02 -16.72
CA THR A 458 -1.73 -0.57 -16.60
C THR A 458 -1.32 -0.85 -15.14
N PRO A 459 -1.37 0.09 -14.20
CA PRO A 459 -1.05 -0.19 -12.81
C PRO A 459 -2.06 -1.12 -12.13
N LEU A 460 -3.32 -1.13 -12.57
CA LEU A 460 -4.30 -2.10 -12.11
C LEU A 460 -3.89 -3.53 -12.47
N ALA A 461 -3.50 -3.75 -13.74
CA ALA A 461 -3.00 -5.04 -14.21
C ALA A 461 -1.68 -5.43 -13.51
N ALA A 462 -0.76 -4.48 -13.31
CA ALA A 462 0.47 -4.68 -12.56
C ALA A 462 0.20 -5.09 -11.10
N GLY A 463 -0.78 -4.48 -10.45
CA GLY A 463 -1.25 -4.85 -9.11
C GLY A 463 -1.82 -6.27 -9.06
N VAL A 464 -2.64 -6.67 -10.03
CA VAL A 464 -3.14 -8.05 -10.14
C VAL A 464 -1.98 -9.05 -10.30
N ALA A 465 -1.00 -8.75 -11.16
CA ALA A 465 0.20 -9.58 -11.31
C ALA A 465 1.00 -9.68 -10.00
N ALA A 466 1.07 -8.61 -9.22
CA ALA A 466 1.72 -8.62 -7.91
C ALA A 466 1.01 -9.52 -6.88
N LEU A 467 -0.33 -9.62 -6.95
CA LEU A 467 -1.07 -10.60 -6.13
C LEU A 467 -0.73 -12.03 -6.55
N VAL A 468 -0.64 -12.31 -7.85
CA VAL A 468 -0.23 -13.63 -8.38
C VAL A 468 1.16 -14.01 -7.88
N LEU A 469 2.15 -13.12 -8.03
CA LEU A 469 3.52 -13.34 -7.53
C LEU A 469 3.59 -13.43 -5.99
N SER A 470 2.67 -12.80 -5.28
CA SER A 470 2.57 -12.93 -3.82
C SER A 470 2.19 -14.34 -3.38
N VAL A 471 1.47 -15.08 -4.22
CA VAL A 471 1.08 -16.48 -3.98
C VAL A 471 2.13 -17.45 -4.53
N ASN A 472 2.59 -17.20 -5.75
CA ASN A 472 3.59 -18.01 -6.40
C ASN A 472 4.76 -17.16 -6.95
N PRO A 473 5.79 -16.88 -6.11
CA PRO A 473 6.93 -16.06 -6.51
C PRO A 473 7.88 -16.77 -7.49
N ASP A 474 7.65 -18.06 -7.76
CA ASP A 474 8.52 -18.86 -8.63
C ASP A 474 8.14 -18.78 -10.10
N LEU A 475 6.98 -18.26 -10.43
CA LEU A 475 6.58 -18.01 -11.81
C LEU A 475 7.60 -17.09 -12.50
N ASN A 476 8.10 -17.49 -13.67
CA ASN A 476 8.85 -16.61 -14.54
C ASN A 476 7.90 -15.63 -15.27
N ARG A 477 8.45 -14.66 -15.99
CA ARG A 477 7.69 -13.63 -16.70
C ARG A 477 6.69 -14.23 -17.70
N ALA A 478 7.10 -15.26 -18.46
CA ALA A 478 6.25 -15.87 -19.47
C ALA A 478 5.09 -16.62 -18.83
N ASP A 479 5.36 -17.47 -17.82
CA ASP A 479 4.34 -18.20 -17.09
C ASP A 479 3.33 -17.27 -16.40
N LEU A 480 3.81 -16.15 -15.85
CA LEU A 480 2.94 -15.12 -15.25
C LEU A 480 2.01 -14.50 -16.32
N ARG A 481 2.55 -14.09 -17.47
CA ARG A 481 1.75 -13.54 -18.57
C ARG A 481 0.71 -14.53 -19.07
N ASP A 482 1.12 -15.77 -19.31
CA ASP A 482 0.24 -16.82 -19.83
C ASP A 482 -0.84 -17.19 -18.81
N LEU A 483 -0.53 -17.21 -17.51
CA LEU A 483 -1.51 -17.40 -16.44
C LEU A 483 -2.54 -16.28 -16.46
N LEU A 484 -2.12 -15.03 -16.52
CA LEU A 484 -3.03 -13.88 -16.58
C LEU A 484 -3.91 -13.92 -17.86
N ALA A 485 -3.35 -14.34 -19.00
CA ALA A 485 -4.06 -14.45 -20.26
C ALA A 485 -5.17 -15.51 -20.22
N ARG A 486 -4.87 -16.75 -19.78
CA ARG A 486 -5.86 -17.83 -19.77
C ARG A 486 -6.92 -17.69 -18.67
N THR A 487 -6.66 -16.85 -17.65
CA THR A 487 -7.63 -16.56 -16.58
C THR A 487 -8.43 -15.28 -16.84
N ALA A 488 -8.19 -14.54 -17.92
CA ALA A 488 -8.91 -13.33 -18.27
C ALA A 488 -10.38 -13.60 -18.65
N ASP A 489 -11.28 -12.64 -18.34
CA ASP A 489 -12.70 -12.72 -18.69
C ASP A 489 -12.92 -12.31 -20.15
N LYS A 490 -13.56 -13.14 -20.92
CA LYS A 490 -13.96 -12.75 -22.29
C LYS A 490 -15.05 -11.69 -22.23
N ILE A 491 -14.72 -10.48 -22.65
CA ILE A 491 -15.67 -9.36 -22.78
C ILE A 491 -15.71 -8.91 -24.24
N GLY A 492 -16.83 -8.35 -24.68
CA GLY A 492 -16.99 -7.95 -26.10
C GLY A 492 -16.98 -9.13 -27.06
N SER A 493 -16.36 -8.95 -28.25
CA SER A 493 -16.33 -9.92 -29.34
C SER A 493 -15.06 -9.83 -30.16
N GLY A 494 -14.93 -10.66 -31.22
CA GLY A 494 -13.79 -10.61 -32.14
C GLY A 494 -12.58 -11.39 -31.66
N TYR A 495 -12.79 -12.49 -30.93
CA TYR A 495 -11.75 -13.43 -30.53
C TYR A 495 -11.48 -14.46 -31.64
N ASP A 496 -10.21 -14.70 -31.90
CA ASP A 496 -9.73 -15.73 -32.83
C ASP A 496 -9.76 -17.14 -32.20
N ALA A 497 -9.29 -18.13 -32.94
CA ALA A 497 -9.21 -19.53 -32.50
C ALA A 497 -8.27 -19.73 -31.29
N ASN A 498 -7.31 -18.83 -31.05
CA ASN A 498 -6.42 -18.85 -29.93
C ASN A 498 -7.03 -18.12 -28.71
N GLY A 499 -8.23 -17.57 -28.86
CA GLY A 499 -8.92 -16.80 -27.83
C GLY A 499 -8.33 -15.40 -27.65
N HIS A 500 -7.69 -14.83 -28.66
CA HIS A 500 -7.14 -13.49 -28.67
C HIS A 500 -7.97 -12.53 -29.53
N SER A 501 -8.01 -11.26 -29.17
CA SER A 501 -8.67 -10.18 -29.91
C SER A 501 -7.75 -8.96 -29.98
N ASN A 502 -7.64 -8.35 -31.16
CA ASN A 502 -6.89 -7.08 -31.30
C ASN A 502 -7.46 -5.93 -30.47
N ARG A 503 -8.70 -6.05 -29.99
CA ARG A 503 -9.37 -5.04 -29.14
C ARG A 503 -9.22 -5.33 -27.66
N PHE A 504 -9.32 -6.60 -27.27
CA PHE A 504 -9.42 -7.00 -25.86
C PHE A 504 -8.24 -7.89 -25.41
N GLY A 505 -7.30 -8.20 -26.29
CA GLY A 505 -6.28 -9.20 -26.02
C GLY A 505 -6.91 -10.55 -25.66
N PHE A 506 -6.46 -11.18 -24.61
CA PHE A 506 -7.08 -12.40 -24.07
C PHE A 506 -8.34 -12.13 -23.23
N GLY A 507 -8.76 -10.86 -23.07
CA GLY A 507 -9.94 -10.46 -22.32
C GLY A 507 -9.62 -9.47 -21.21
N ARG A 508 -10.59 -9.22 -20.32
CA ARG A 508 -10.40 -8.40 -19.13
C ARG A 508 -9.70 -9.20 -18.03
N ILE A 509 -8.62 -8.66 -17.47
CA ILE A 509 -7.86 -9.31 -16.41
C ILE A 509 -8.75 -9.64 -15.20
N ASN A 510 -8.61 -10.85 -14.64
CA ASN A 510 -9.39 -11.35 -13.50
C ASN A 510 -8.49 -11.79 -12.36
N ALA A 511 -8.40 -10.97 -11.31
CA ALA A 511 -7.53 -11.22 -10.17
C ALA A 511 -7.93 -12.48 -9.38
N GLY A 512 -9.23 -12.72 -9.22
CA GLY A 512 -9.73 -13.87 -8.48
C GLY A 512 -9.28 -15.19 -9.08
N ARG A 513 -9.54 -15.38 -10.39
CA ARG A 513 -9.13 -16.60 -11.10
C ARG A 513 -7.62 -16.75 -11.18
N ALA A 514 -6.91 -15.66 -11.47
CA ALA A 514 -5.46 -15.67 -11.58
C ALA A 514 -4.78 -16.08 -10.26
N VAL A 515 -5.21 -15.54 -9.13
CA VAL A 515 -4.66 -15.87 -7.82
C VAL A 515 -5.00 -17.30 -7.40
N GLN A 516 -6.22 -17.78 -7.67
CA GLN A 516 -6.62 -19.16 -7.36
C GLN A 516 -5.81 -20.18 -8.16
N GLU A 517 -5.59 -19.94 -9.45
CA GLU A 517 -4.79 -20.81 -10.29
C GLU A 517 -3.32 -20.82 -9.87
N ALA A 518 -2.74 -19.63 -9.57
CA ALA A 518 -1.38 -19.54 -9.04
C ALA A 518 -1.20 -20.31 -7.71
N LEU A 519 -2.24 -20.33 -6.86
CA LEU A 519 -2.26 -21.08 -5.61
C LEU A 519 -2.27 -22.59 -5.87
N GLY A 520 -3.01 -23.06 -6.87
CA GLY A 520 -3.03 -24.45 -7.32
C GLY A 520 -1.62 -24.91 -7.75
N ILE A 521 -1.02 -24.18 -8.69
CA ILE A 521 0.35 -24.47 -9.18
C ILE A 521 1.36 -24.52 -8.03
N ALA A 522 1.30 -23.56 -7.09
CA ALA A 522 2.22 -23.53 -5.94
C ALA A 522 2.05 -24.71 -4.98
N LYS A 523 0.83 -25.25 -4.84
CA LYS A 523 0.57 -26.44 -4.02
C LYS A 523 1.08 -27.71 -4.71
N ASP A 524 0.83 -27.85 -6.01
CA ASP A 524 1.26 -29.01 -6.79
C ASP A 524 2.80 -29.13 -6.83
N ALA A 525 3.50 -27.99 -6.98
CA ALA A 525 4.95 -27.94 -6.92
C ALA A 525 5.54 -28.42 -5.57
N LYS A 526 4.83 -28.21 -4.45
CA LYS A 526 5.25 -28.66 -3.11
C LYS A 526 4.95 -30.14 -2.85
N THR A 527 3.94 -30.69 -3.50
CA THR A 527 3.53 -32.10 -3.33
C THR A 527 4.26 -33.05 -4.26
N THR A 528 4.87 -32.56 -5.34
CA THR A 528 5.68 -33.36 -6.25
C THR A 528 7.02 -33.67 -5.58
N PRO A 529 7.37 -34.97 -5.29
CA PRO A 529 8.65 -35.30 -4.68
C PRO A 529 9.79 -34.88 -5.60
N THR A 530 10.75 -34.12 -5.08
CA THR A 530 11.99 -33.81 -5.80
C THR A 530 12.63 -35.13 -6.25
N PRO A 531 12.94 -35.34 -7.54
CA PRO A 531 13.58 -36.56 -7.96
C PRO A 531 14.91 -36.69 -7.22
N THR A 532 14.98 -37.67 -6.35
CA THR A 532 16.19 -38.02 -5.62
C THR A 532 17.27 -38.28 -6.65
N LYS A 533 18.34 -37.48 -6.67
CA LYS A 533 19.54 -37.78 -7.46
C LYS A 533 20.04 -39.15 -7.03
N THR A 534 19.64 -40.19 -7.75
CA THR A 534 20.21 -41.50 -7.62
C THR A 534 21.69 -41.37 -8.00
N SER A 535 22.53 -41.41 -6.98
CA SER A 535 23.97 -41.56 -7.16
C SER A 535 24.23 -42.86 -7.88
N LYS A 536 24.50 -42.83 -9.18
CA LYS A 536 25.05 -43.96 -9.92
C LYS A 536 26.37 -44.33 -9.23
N LYS A 537 26.33 -45.37 -8.37
CA LYS A 537 27.52 -46.08 -7.92
C LYS A 537 28.24 -46.59 -9.17
N ARG A 538 29.37 -45.99 -9.46
CA ARG A 538 30.31 -46.41 -10.48
C ARG A 538 30.95 -47.71 -9.99
N THR A 539 30.42 -48.87 -10.38
CA THR A 539 31.07 -50.17 -10.20
C THR A 539 32.30 -50.22 -11.11
N THR A 540 33.45 -50.08 -10.51
CA THR A 540 34.74 -50.36 -11.14
C THR A 540 34.88 -51.86 -11.33
N LYS A 541 34.64 -52.35 -12.54
CA LYS A 541 35.08 -53.70 -12.96
C LYS A 541 36.58 -53.66 -13.18
N LYS A 542 37.34 -54.33 -12.32
CA LYS A 542 38.72 -54.78 -12.55
C LYS A 542 38.73 -55.69 -13.76
N ALA A 543 39.36 -55.30 -14.87
CA ALA A 543 39.73 -56.17 -15.95
C ALA A 543 41.24 -56.43 -15.87
N SER A 544 41.58 -57.70 -15.74
CA SER A 544 42.92 -58.25 -15.68
C SER A 544 43.68 -58.08 -17.00
N LYS A 545 44.97 -57.78 -16.86
CA LYS A 545 45.99 -57.81 -17.93
C LYS A 545 46.08 -59.18 -18.54
N LYS A 546 46.08 -59.25 -19.88
CA LYS A 546 46.86 -60.24 -20.64
C LYS A 546 47.52 -59.59 -21.81
N ALA A 547 48.83 -59.68 -21.81
CA ALA A 547 49.73 -59.17 -22.86
C ALA A 547 49.68 -60.07 -24.09
N THR A 548 49.83 -59.46 -25.28
CA THR A 548 50.57 -60.14 -26.38
C THR A 548 51.18 -59.06 -27.31
N LYS A 549 52.49 -59.24 -27.48
CA LYS A 549 53.40 -58.54 -28.39
C LYS A 549 53.09 -58.84 -29.87
N LYS A 550 53.29 -57.90 -30.78
CA LYS A 550 54.07 -57.92 -32.06
C LYS A 550 53.57 -56.76 -32.90
N ALA A 551 54.35 -55.90 -33.30
CA ALA A 551 55.57 -55.76 -34.09
C ALA A 551 55.26 -55.05 -35.43
N THR A 552 56.05 -53.97 -35.58
CA THR A 552 56.72 -53.52 -36.84
C THR A 552 55.90 -52.81 -37.93
N LYS A 553 56.26 -51.66 -38.25
CA LYS A 553 57.19 -51.01 -39.11
C LYS A 553 56.60 -50.00 -40.11
N LYS A 554 57.24 -48.81 -40.18
CA LYS A 554 57.54 -47.96 -41.34
C LYS A 554 56.37 -47.39 -42.17
N SER A 555 56.35 -46.14 -42.53
CA SER A 555 57.36 -45.27 -43.15
C SER A 555 56.76 -43.82 -43.24
N ARG A 556 57.46 -42.81 -42.85
CA ARG A 556 58.17 -41.81 -43.65
C ARG A 556 57.47 -41.44 -45.00
N SER A 557 57.00 -40.21 -45.15
CA SER A 557 57.69 -39.16 -45.85
C SER A 557 56.75 -38.00 -46.23
N LYS A 558 57.22 -36.80 -45.95
CA LYS A 558 57.46 -35.66 -46.84
C LYS A 558 56.23 -34.97 -47.48
N LYS A 559 56.12 -33.75 -47.10
CA LYS A 559 56.59 -32.46 -47.65
C LYS A 559 55.47 -31.66 -48.33
N ARG A 560 55.37 -30.43 -47.84
CA ARG A 560 55.22 -29.16 -48.58
C ARG A 560 54.08 -28.98 -49.56
N GLY A 561 53.40 -27.85 -49.30
CA GLY A 561 52.59 -27.00 -50.12
C GLY A 561 51.90 -25.96 -49.20
#